data_2b564de3cf0f86f1745e0aa131e1668f
#
_entry.id   2b564de3cf0f86f1745e0aa131e1668f
#
_cell.length_a   1.000
_cell.length_b   1.000
_cell.length_c   1.000
_cell.angle_alpha   90.00
_cell.angle_beta   90.00
_cell.angle_gamma   90.00
#
_symmetry.space_group_name_H-M   'P 1'
#
loop_
_entity.id
_entity.type
_entity.pdbx_description
1 polymer ?
#
loop_
_entity_poly.entity_id
_entity_poly.type
_entity_poly.pdbx_seq_one_letter_code
_entity_poly.pdbx_strand_id
1 'polypeptide(L)'
;MNIIFMGNPDFACPPLVALNNSKHDIVGVISNPPKRMKRSKDISFTPIGNLAKRLNLNLFTPDNLSSPNTIDWIKGLKPDILVVVAFKILPKSITSIPRLSAVNLHASLLPKYRGAAPIQHAIMNGDHFTGNTTFLIEPKVDKGNIILQQRIDIKKNDNFITLSKRMSELGAGLLIESLNAIQNPTFNPIAQDNTRATFAPKISKSFGKIDWRDSSQLIHSKIKAISFSPGTFTTLKRKRLKIFESKLTLDKSPGSPGEIICKNNKVVVSCSDLYLELIEVQFEGKKRMSALDWFRGRNEEAGFNFDK
;
A
#
# COMPACT_ATOMS: atom_id res chain seq x y z
N MET A 1 15.17 -22.98 8.76
CA MET A 1 13.73 -23.32 8.75
C MET A 1 13.26 -23.39 7.31
N ASN A 2 12.38 -24.36 7.03
CA ASN A 2 11.66 -24.44 5.75
C ASN A 2 10.54 -23.41 5.70
N ILE A 3 10.62 -22.46 4.79
CA ILE A 3 9.67 -21.34 4.69
C ILE A 3 8.87 -21.44 3.40
N ILE A 4 7.55 -21.27 3.48
CA ILE A 4 6.74 -20.91 2.33
C ILE A 4 6.44 -19.41 2.43
N PHE A 5 6.86 -18.65 1.41
CA PHE A 5 6.59 -17.23 1.31
C PHE A 5 5.31 -16.96 0.51
N MET A 6 4.45 -16.07 1.00
CA MET A 6 3.19 -15.69 0.35
C MET A 6 3.12 -14.18 0.16
N GLY A 7 3.03 -13.70 -1.08
CA GLY A 7 2.99 -12.27 -1.36
C GLY A 7 2.56 -11.95 -2.79
N ASN A 8 2.22 -10.67 -3.03
CA ASN A 8 1.81 -10.22 -4.37
C ASN A 8 2.54 -8.94 -4.83
N PRO A 9 2.42 -7.78 -4.14
CA PRO A 9 2.89 -6.49 -4.63
C PRO A 9 4.38 -6.27 -4.41
N ASP A 10 4.89 -5.17 -4.97
CA ASP A 10 6.30 -4.75 -4.82
C ASP A 10 6.75 -4.64 -3.37
N PHE A 11 5.85 -4.28 -2.44
CA PHE A 11 6.12 -4.24 -1.01
C PHE A 11 6.67 -5.57 -0.45
N ALA A 12 6.30 -6.69 -1.04
CA ALA A 12 6.75 -8.02 -0.61
C ALA A 12 8.10 -8.43 -1.21
N CYS A 13 8.62 -7.69 -2.22
CA CYS A 13 9.85 -8.07 -2.92
C CYS A 13 11.12 -7.97 -2.04
N PRO A 14 11.43 -6.86 -1.34
CA PRO A 14 12.57 -6.78 -0.44
C PRO A 14 12.56 -7.85 0.67
N PRO A 15 11.43 -8.14 1.37
CA PRO A 15 11.33 -9.27 2.28
C PRO A 15 11.68 -10.63 1.67
N LEU A 16 11.20 -10.92 0.46
CA LEU A 16 11.54 -12.18 -0.23
C LEU A 16 13.03 -12.26 -0.57
N VAL A 17 13.64 -11.17 -1.03
CA VAL A 17 15.09 -11.12 -1.31
C VAL A 17 15.91 -11.34 -0.03
N ALA A 18 15.54 -10.67 1.07
CA ALA A 18 16.22 -10.82 2.35
C ALA A 18 16.15 -12.27 2.87
N LEU A 19 14.98 -12.91 2.74
CA LEU A 19 14.81 -14.32 3.10
C LEU A 19 15.67 -15.22 2.22
N ASN A 20 15.71 -14.99 0.92
CA ASN A 20 16.53 -15.78 -0.01
C ASN A 20 18.03 -15.69 0.27
N ASN A 21 18.48 -14.57 0.83
CA ASN A 21 19.89 -14.34 1.21
C ASN A 21 20.18 -14.70 2.67
N SER A 22 19.20 -15.25 3.40
CA SER A 22 19.35 -15.62 4.80
C SER A 22 19.74 -17.09 4.98
N LYS A 23 19.88 -17.52 6.24
CA LYS A 23 20.11 -18.93 6.62
C LYS A 23 18.87 -19.83 6.53
N HIS A 24 17.75 -19.31 6.08
CA HIS A 24 16.48 -20.03 5.97
C HIS A 24 16.27 -20.56 4.55
N ASP A 25 15.58 -21.70 4.42
CA ASP A 25 15.30 -22.33 3.14
C ASP A 25 13.92 -21.96 2.64
N ILE A 26 13.81 -21.27 1.51
CA ILE A 26 12.54 -20.99 0.86
C ILE A 26 12.15 -22.22 0.04
N VAL A 27 11.33 -23.09 0.62
CA VAL A 27 10.86 -24.33 -0.04
C VAL A 27 9.73 -24.09 -1.03
N GLY A 28 9.05 -22.94 -0.96
CA GLY A 28 8.02 -22.54 -1.89
C GLY A 28 7.63 -21.08 -1.80
N VAL A 29 7.11 -20.56 -2.91
CA VAL A 29 6.53 -19.21 -3.01
C VAL A 29 5.12 -19.31 -3.54
N ILE A 30 4.16 -18.69 -2.87
CA ILE A 30 2.77 -18.60 -3.34
C ILE A 30 2.45 -17.16 -3.71
N SER A 31 1.91 -16.97 -4.91
CA SER A 31 1.43 -15.69 -5.41
C SER A 31 0.11 -15.87 -6.18
N ASN A 32 -0.59 -14.76 -6.42
CA ASN A 32 -1.82 -14.84 -7.23
C ASN A 32 -1.51 -15.33 -8.65
N PRO A 33 -2.47 -16.01 -9.31
CA PRO A 33 -2.35 -16.41 -10.69
C PRO A 33 -2.03 -15.23 -11.62
N PRO A 34 -1.27 -15.46 -12.68
CA PRO A 34 -0.99 -14.45 -13.68
C PRO A 34 -2.26 -14.01 -14.38
N LYS A 35 -2.31 -12.75 -14.78
CA LYS A 35 -3.45 -12.15 -15.47
C LYS A 35 -3.08 -11.80 -16.91
N ARG A 36 -3.99 -12.04 -17.85
CA ARG A 36 -3.85 -11.51 -19.22
C ARG A 36 -3.93 -9.99 -19.20
N MET A 37 -2.97 -9.32 -19.81
CA MET A 37 -3.01 -7.87 -19.95
C MET A 37 -4.10 -7.48 -20.94
N LYS A 38 -4.89 -6.43 -20.62
CA LYS A 38 -6.04 -6.01 -21.45
C LYS A 38 -5.66 -5.57 -22.88
N ARG A 39 -4.40 -5.14 -23.11
CA ARG A 39 -3.92 -4.57 -24.38
C ARG A 39 -2.88 -5.41 -25.11
N SER A 40 -2.34 -6.43 -24.47
CA SER A 40 -1.44 -7.41 -25.11
C SER A 40 -1.91 -8.81 -24.75
N LYS A 41 -1.56 -9.81 -25.58
CA LYS A 41 -1.82 -11.22 -25.25
C LYS A 41 -0.90 -11.76 -24.15
N ASP A 42 -0.01 -10.91 -23.62
CA ASP A 42 1.01 -11.29 -22.66
C ASP A 42 0.39 -11.63 -21.29
N ILE A 43 0.95 -12.63 -20.67
CA ILE A 43 0.61 -13.05 -19.31
C ILE A 43 1.51 -12.31 -18.33
N SER A 44 0.90 -11.52 -17.44
CA SER A 44 1.63 -10.78 -16.41
C SER A 44 1.48 -11.46 -15.06
N PHE A 45 2.61 -11.89 -14.51
CA PHE A 45 2.70 -12.33 -13.11
C PHE A 45 2.67 -11.13 -12.16
N THR A 46 2.40 -11.38 -10.88
CA THR A 46 2.59 -10.36 -9.83
C THR A 46 4.08 -10.02 -9.69
N PRO A 47 4.45 -8.89 -9.06
CA PRO A 47 5.85 -8.60 -8.72
C PRO A 47 6.56 -9.77 -8.04
N ILE A 48 5.90 -10.44 -7.08
CA ILE A 48 6.46 -11.63 -6.39
C ILE A 48 6.59 -12.82 -7.36
N GLY A 49 5.59 -13.07 -8.21
CA GLY A 49 5.68 -14.14 -9.20
C GLY A 49 6.85 -13.97 -10.18
N ASN A 50 7.08 -12.72 -10.64
CA ASN A 50 8.23 -12.39 -11.49
C ASN A 50 9.57 -12.54 -10.73
N LEU A 51 9.61 -12.09 -9.46
CA LEU A 51 10.81 -12.20 -8.64
C LEU A 51 11.16 -13.66 -8.33
N ALA A 52 10.18 -14.48 -7.95
CA ALA A 52 10.36 -15.90 -7.67
C ALA A 52 10.94 -16.64 -8.89
N LYS A 53 10.45 -16.35 -10.10
CA LYS A 53 11.03 -16.92 -11.34
C LYS A 53 12.47 -16.49 -11.56
N ARG A 54 12.81 -15.21 -11.34
CA ARG A 54 14.20 -14.73 -11.49
C ARG A 54 15.16 -15.36 -10.49
N LEU A 55 14.67 -15.68 -9.29
CA LEU A 55 15.47 -16.34 -8.24
C LEU A 55 15.41 -17.86 -8.33
N ASN A 56 14.79 -18.45 -9.36
CA ASN A 56 14.59 -19.90 -9.55
C ASN A 56 13.92 -20.59 -8.34
N LEU A 57 13.02 -19.87 -7.64
CA LEU A 57 12.27 -20.41 -6.51
C LEU A 57 11.07 -21.23 -6.98
N ASN A 58 10.67 -22.23 -6.21
CA ASN A 58 9.50 -23.06 -6.45
C ASN A 58 8.21 -22.25 -6.33
N LEU A 59 7.73 -21.69 -7.45
CA LEU A 59 6.57 -20.82 -7.52
C LEU A 59 5.29 -21.62 -7.78
N PHE A 60 4.29 -21.39 -6.93
CA PHE A 60 2.93 -21.91 -7.10
C PHE A 60 1.92 -20.76 -7.13
N THR A 61 0.97 -20.82 -8.07
CA THR A 61 -0.01 -19.73 -8.30
C THR A 61 -1.44 -20.27 -8.29
N PRO A 62 -1.98 -20.66 -7.11
CA PRO A 62 -3.29 -21.27 -7.01
C PRO A 62 -4.43 -20.27 -7.23
N ASP A 63 -5.47 -20.70 -7.93
CA ASP A 63 -6.73 -19.95 -8.05
C ASP A 63 -7.48 -19.90 -6.72
N ASN A 64 -7.49 -21.03 -6.00
CA ASN A 64 -8.17 -21.19 -4.72
C ASN A 64 -7.22 -21.74 -3.65
N LEU A 65 -7.00 -20.97 -2.60
CA LEU A 65 -6.15 -21.37 -1.46
C LEU A 65 -6.73 -22.58 -0.68
N SER A 66 -8.04 -22.75 -0.67
CA SER A 66 -8.71 -23.85 0.06
C SER A 66 -8.84 -25.14 -0.77
N SER A 67 -8.34 -25.16 -1.99
CA SER A 67 -8.43 -26.39 -2.82
C SER A 67 -7.53 -27.51 -2.26
N PRO A 68 -7.94 -28.78 -2.39
CA PRO A 68 -7.11 -29.93 -1.99
C PRO A 68 -5.71 -29.87 -2.59
N ASN A 69 -5.59 -29.56 -3.86
CA ASN A 69 -4.31 -29.44 -4.56
C ASN A 69 -3.37 -28.40 -3.89
N THR A 70 -3.91 -27.25 -3.45
CA THR A 70 -3.12 -26.23 -2.74
C THR A 70 -2.67 -26.73 -1.37
N ILE A 71 -3.57 -27.36 -0.64
CA ILE A 71 -3.29 -27.93 0.69
C ILE A 71 -2.22 -29.01 0.60
N ASP A 72 -2.36 -29.92 -0.37
CA ASP A 72 -1.44 -31.04 -0.56
C ASP A 72 -0.05 -30.54 -1.02
N TRP A 73 0.00 -29.54 -1.90
CA TRP A 73 1.25 -28.91 -2.30
C TRP A 73 1.99 -28.29 -1.09
N ILE A 74 1.28 -27.55 -0.23
CA ILE A 74 1.86 -26.95 0.98
C ILE A 74 2.34 -28.04 1.96
N LYS A 75 1.51 -29.07 2.21
CA LYS A 75 1.87 -30.18 3.10
C LYS A 75 3.08 -30.97 2.60
N GLY A 76 3.16 -31.20 1.28
CA GLY A 76 4.28 -31.91 0.66
C GLY A 76 5.64 -31.24 0.88
N LEU A 77 5.64 -29.90 1.02
CA LEU A 77 6.86 -29.12 1.30
C LEU A 77 7.28 -29.11 2.78
N LYS A 78 6.44 -29.63 3.69
CA LYS A 78 6.69 -29.71 5.14
C LYS A 78 7.24 -28.40 5.71
N PRO A 79 6.53 -27.26 5.59
CA PRO A 79 7.02 -25.99 6.05
C PRO A 79 7.11 -25.94 7.58
N ASP A 80 8.15 -25.32 8.10
CA ASP A 80 8.24 -24.94 9.49
C ASP A 80 7.35 -23.72 9.78
N ILE A 81 7.31 -22.77 8.83
CA ILE A 81 6.61 -21.50 9.00
C ILE A 81 6.10 -20.97 7.65
N LEU A 82 4.95 -20.30 7.69
CA LEU A 82 4.48 -19.49 6.55
C LEU A 82 4.83 -18.02 6.80
N VAL A 83 5.41 -17.34 5.82
CA VAL A 83 5.68 -15.91 5.85
C VAL A 83 4.74 -15.23 4.87
N VAL A 84 3.93 -14.31 5.36
CA VAL A 84 2.88 -13.62 4.59
C VAL A 84 3.18 -12.13 4.54
N VAL A 85 3.28 -11.57 3.32
CA VAL A 85 3.53 -10.14 3.12
C VAL A 85 2.59 -9.61 2.04
N ALA A 86 1.64 -8.77 2.43
CA ALA A 86 0.66 -8.17 1.51
C ALA A 86 -0.02 -9.22 0.60
N PHE A 87 -0.66 -10.17 1.21
CA PHE A 87 -1.35 -11.28 0.55
C PHE A 87 -2.84 -11.32 0.93
N LYS A 88 -3.54 -12.38 0.52
CA LYS A 88 -4.93 -12.63 0.91
C LYS A 88 -5.02 -13.13 2.36
N ILE A 89 -6.18 -13.00 2.97
CA ILE A 89 -6.49 -13.67 4.25
C ILE A 89 -6.37 -15.17 4.05
N LEU A 90 -5.60 -15.82 4.91
CA LEU A 90 -5.39 -17.26 4.86
C LEU A 90 -6.52 -18.00 5.58
N PRO A 91 -7.08 -19.06 4.99
CA PRO A 91 -8.02 -19.92 5.68
C PRO A 91 -7.30 -20.75 6.77
N LYS A 92 -8.04 -21.17 7.80
CA LYS A 92 -7.51 -21.99 8.90
C LYS A 92 -6.85 -23.29 8.39
N SER A 93 -7.39 -23.89 7.33
CA SER A 93 -6.83 -25.09 6.69
C SER A 93 -5.40 -24.91 6.19
N ILE A 94 -4.95 -23.67 5.93
CA ILE A 94 -3.57 -23.34 5.53
C ILE A 94 -2.74 -22.95 6.73
N THR A 95 -3.25 -22.08 7.62
CA THR A 95 -2.48 -21.59 8.78
C THR A 95 -2.15 -22.66 9.81
N SER A 96 -2.86 -23.80 9.79
CA SER A 96 -2.59 -24.95 10.65
C SER A 96 -1.61 -25.98 10.09
N ILE A 97 -1.09 -25.79 8.87
CA ILE A 97 -0.16 -26.76 8.25
C ILE A 97 1.28 -26.63 8.79
N PRO A 98 1.86 -25.39 8.91
CA PRO A 98 3.25 -25.25 9.32
C PRO A 98 3.46 -25.76 10.75
N ARG A 99 4.66 -26.29 11.01
CA ARG A 99 5.01 -26.87 12.31
C ARG A 99 5.03 -25.82 13.44
N LEU A 100 5.47 -24.60 13.17
CA LEU A 100 5.59 -23.55 14.17
C LEU A 100 4.41 -22.58 14.11
N SER A 101 4.25 -21.83 13.02
CA SER A 101 3.20 -20.81 12.90
C SER A 101 3.12 -20.24 11.47
N ALA A 102 2.23 -19.27 11.31
CA ALA A 102 2.21 -18.34 10.19
C ALA A 102 2.47 -16.92 10.70
N VAL A 103 3.34 -16.18 10.03
CA VAL A 103 3.76 -14.81 10.39
C VAL A 103 3.37 -13.84 9.29
N ASN A 104 2.88 -12.67 9.67
CA ASN A 104 2.62 -11.57 8.76
C ASN A 104 3.56 -10.38 9.05
N LEU A 105 4.07 -9.75 8.00
CA LEU A 105 4.66 -8.42 8.05
C LEU A 105 3.59 -7.40 7.66
N HIS A 106 3.14 -6.61 8.64
CA HIS A 106 2.12 -5.58 8.48
C HIS A 106 2.71 -4.18 8.51
N ALA A 107 2.25 -3.32 7.60
CA ALA A 107 2.81 -2.00 7.40
C ALA A 107 2.18 -0.92 8.31
N SER A 108 2.07 -1.20 9.61
CA SER A 108 1.74 -0.23 10.66
C SER A 108 2.32 -0.66 12.00
N LEU A 109 2.25 0.23 13.00
CA LEU A 109 2.47 -0.13 14.42
C LEU A 109 1.15 -0.66 14.99
N LEU A 110 0.93 -1.97 14.92
CA LEU A 110 -0.25 -2.59 15.51
C LEU A 110 -0.34 -2.30 17.02
N PRO A 111 -1.54 -2.10 17.58
CA PRO A 111 -2.86 -2.38 17.00
C PRO A 111 -3.45 -1.26 16.12
N LYS A 112 -2.71 -0.18 15.83
CA LYS A 112 -3.19 0.88 14.94
C LYS A 112 -3.20 0.40 13.49
N TYR A 113 -4.22 0.85 12.72
CA TYR A 113 -4.32 0.61 11.28
C TYR A 113 -4.39 -0.87 10.87
N ARG A 114 -5.18 -1.69 11.60
CA ARG A 114 -5.52 -3.05 11.15
C ARG A 114 -6.27 -2.99 9.82
N GLY A 115 -5.91 -3.82 8.83
CA GLY A 115 -6.62 -3.90 7.55
C GLY A 115 -5.74 -3.70 6.32
N ALA A 116 -6.39 -3.37 5.19
CA ALA A 116 -5.80 -3.50 3.86
C ALA A 116 -4.94 -2.31 3.38
N ALA A 117 -5.05 -1.13 4.02
CA ALA A 117 -4.43 0.11 3.52
C ALA A 117 -3.74 0.95 4.62
N PRO A 118 -2.91 0.33 5.51
CA PRO A 118 -2.34 1.03 6.67
C PRO A 118 -1.47 2.23 6.30
N ILE A 119 -0.61 2.12 5.27
CA ILE A 119 0.28 3.19 4.83
C ILE A 119 -0.51 4.40 4.35
N GLN A 120 -1.54 4.16 3.52
CA GLN A 120 -2.37 5.24 2.98
C GLN A 120 -3.12 5.97 4.09
N HIS A 121 -3.69 5.23 5.06
CA HIS A 121 -4.41 5.84 6.18
C HIS A 121 -3.48 6.64 7.08
N ALA A 122 -2.26 6.18 7.36
CA ALA A 122 -1.28 6.95 8.13
C ALA A 122 -0.91 8.29 7.45
N ILE A 123 -0.72 8.28 6.11
CA ILE A 123 -0.45 9.51 5.35
C ILE A 123 -1.68 10.44 5.36
N MET A 124 -2.89 9.91 5.11
CA MET A 124 -4.13 10.71 5.08
C MET A 124 -4.43 11.36 6.43
N ASN A 125 -4.15 10.67 7.52
CA ASN A 125 -4.34 11.19 8.87
C ASN A 125 -3.27 12.21 9.29
N GLY A 126 -2.22 12.40 8.47
CA GLY A 126 -1.14 13.34 8.79
C GLY A 126 -0.23 12.86 9.92
N ASP A 127 -0.14 11.55 10.14
CA ASP A 127 0.72 11.00 11.17
C ASP A 127 2.19 11.38 10.92
N HIS A 128 2.92 11.68 12.00
CA HIS A 128 4.35 11.98 11.93
C HIS A 128 5.22 10.73 11.84
N PHE A 129 4.68 9.59 12.24
CA PHE A 129 5.35 8.29 12.19
C PHE A 129 4.34 7.16 11.99
N THR A 130 4.83 6.07 11.45
CA THR A 130 4.16 4.77 11.32
C THR A 130 5.17 3.69 11.69
N GLY A 131 5.05 2.49 11.13
CA GLY A 131 6.06 1.45 11.32
C GLY A 131 5.66 0.13 10.69
N ASN A 132 6.49 -0.87 10.94
CA ASN A 132 6.24 -2.24 10.60
C ASN A 132 5.99 -3.06 11.86
N THR A 133 5.10 -4.03 11.77
CA THR A 133 4.85 -5.03 12.80
C THR A 133 4.91 -6.41 12.18
N THR A 134 5.71 -7.31 12.74
CA THR A 134 5.57 -8.75 12.51
C THR A 134 4.72 -9.34 13.62
N PHE A 135 3.80 -10.23 13.26
CA PHE A 135 2.89 -10.85 14.21
C PHE A 135 2.48 -12.26 13.78
N LEU A 136 2.03 -13.09 14.74
CA LEU A 136 1.50 -14.42 14.48
C LEU A 136 0.11 -14.30 13.87
N ILE A 137 -0.16 -15.03 12.78
CA ILE A 137 -1.48 -14.98 12.14
C ILE A 137 -2.49 -15.78 12.96
N GLU A 138 -3.60 -15.14 13.27
CA GLU A 138 -4.77 -15.70 13.93
C GLU A 138 -6.02 -15.59 13.02
N PRO A 139 -7.15 -16.29 13.37
CA PRO A 139 -8.37 -16.22 12.57
C PRO A 139 -8.96 -14.82 12.40
N LYS A 140 -8.73 -13.92 13.37
CA LYS A 140 -9.18 -12.53 13.30
C LYS A 140 -8.11 -11.68 12.63
N VAL A 141 -8.53 -10.86 11.65
CA VAL A 141 -7.62 -10.03 10.83
C VAL A 141 -6.76 -9.11 11.71
N ASP A 142 -5.45 -9.23 11.55
CA ASP A 142 -4.38 -8.42 12.15
C ASP A 142 -4.46 -8.31 13.70
N LYS A 143 -5.00 -9.36 14.38
CA LYS A 143 -5.17 -9.40 15.84
C LYS A 143 -4.19 -10.30 16.59
N GLY A 144 -3.37 -11.06 15.89
CA GLY A 144 -2.44 -11.99 16.49
C GLY A 144 -1.34 -11.29 17.30
N ASN A 145 -0.67 -12.08 18.14
CA ASN A 145 0.37 -11.58 19.03
C ASN A 145 1.56 -11.02 18.25
N ILE A 146 2.05 -9.86 18.70
CA ILE A 146 3.17 -9.14 18.10
C ILE A 146 4.49 -9.87 18.38
N ILE A 147 5.28 -10.06 17.35
CA ILE A 147 6.63 -10.59 17.46
C ILE A 147 7.61 -9.43 17.67
N LEU A 148 7.72 -8.53 16.70
CA LEU A 148 8.56 -7.34 16.76
C LEU A 148 7.86 -6.15 16.08
N GLN A 149 8.29 -4.95 16.47
CA GLN A 149 7.83 -3.69 15.87
C GLN A 149 9.01 -2.77 15.58
N GLN A 150 8.90 -2.01 14.50
CA GLN A 150 9.86 -1.00 14.12
C GLN A 150 9.16 0.30 13.77
N ARG A 151 9.45 1.38 14.52
CA ARG A 151 8.95 2.73 14.22
C ARG A 151 9.68 3.32 13.02
N ILE A 152 8.94 4.03 12.17
CA ILE A 152 9.43 4.68 10.95
C ILE A 152 8.79 6.06 10.84
N ASP A 153 9.61 7.11 10.77
CA ASP A 153 9.11 8.48 10.62
C ASP A 153 8.57 8.73 9.20
N ILE A 154 7.46 9.45 9.11
CA ILE A 154 6.87 9.90 7.85
C ILE A 154 7.46 11.27 7.54
N LYS A 155 8.27 11.35 6.47
CA LYS A 155 8.92 12.59 6.04
C LYS A 155 7.90 13.52 5.39
N LYS A 156 8.12 14.85 5.49
CA LYS A 156 7.24 15.87 4.90
C LYS A 156 6.90 15.60 3.42
N ASN A 157 7.88 15.14 2.65
CA ASN A 157 7.72 14.88 1.21
C ASN A 157 7.36 13.43 0.87
N ASP A 158 7.09 12.58 1.88
CA ASP A 158 6.66 11.22 1.59
C ASP A 158 5.27 11.20 0.96
N ASN A 159 5.14 10.36 -0.05
CA ASN A 159 3.89 9.86 -0.59
C ASN A 159 3.82 8.35 -0.38
N PHE A 160 2.73 7.72 -0.83
CA PHE A 160 2.58 6.26 -0.69
C PHE A 160 3.76 5.49 -1.28
N ILE A 161 4.29 5.90 -2.44
CA ILE A 161 5.38 5.17 -3.13
C ILE A 161 6.68 5.24 -2.32
N THR A 162 7.09 6.44 -1.89
CA THR A 162 8.35 6.64 -1.17
C THR A 162 8.33 6.00 0.21
N LEU A 163 7.22 6.17 0.94
CA LEU A 163 7.05 5.59 2.27
C LEU A 163 6.94 4.06 2.20
N SER A 164 6.13 3.52 1.29
CA SER A 164 5.96 2.07 1.10
C SER A 164 7.29 1.38 0.76
N LYS A 165 8.10 1.98 -0.14
CA LYS A 165 9.42 1.47 -0.48
C LYS A 165 10.32 1.38 0.76
N ARG A 166 10.45 2.49 1.51
CA ARG A 166 11.29 2.54 2.72
C ARG A 166 10.80 1.57 3.80
N MET A 167 9.49 1.47 4.01
CA MET A 167 8.90 0.51 4.96
C MET A 167 9.16 -0.94 4.55
N SER A 168 9.07 -1.24 3.27
CA SER A 168 9.35 -2.57 2.72
C SER A 168 10.81 -2.99 2.94
N GLU A 169 11.77 -2.10 2.65
CA GLU A 169 13.21 -2.33 2.85
C GLU A 169 13.54 -2.56 4.34
N LEU A 170 13.02 -1.70 5.23
CA LEU A 170 13.20 -1.85 6.68
C LEU A 170 12.48 -3.09 7.23
N GLY A 171 11.28 -3.37 6.72
CA GLY A 171 10.50 -4.54 7.10
C GLY A 171 11.16 -5.87 6.74
N ALA A 172 12.01 -5.88 5.72
CA ALA A 172 12.80 -7.05 5.36
C ALA A 172 13.76 -7.48 6.48
N GLY A 173 14.48 -6.53 7.09
CA GLY A 173 15.35 -6.78 8.25
C GLY A 173 14.55 -7.24 9.46
N LEU A 174 13.45 -6.51 9.78
CA LEU A 174 12.55 -6.86 10.90
C LEU A 174 12.00 -8.28 10.77
N LEU A 175 11.68 -8.73 9.54
CA LEU A 175 11.19 -10.08 9.30
C LEU A 175 12.25 -11.13 9.64
N ILE A 176 13.51 -10.95 9.23
CA ILE A 176 14.60 -11.87 9.56
C ILE A 176 14.82 -11.94 11.08
N GLU A 177 14.87 -10.80 11.76
CA GLU A 177 14.98 -10.73 13.22
C GLU A 177 13.84 -11.47 13.90
N SER A 178 12.61 -11.31 13.41
CA SER A 178 11.42 -11.99 13.93
C SER A 178 11.50 -13.51 13.77
N LEU A 179 11.96 -13.99 12.64
CA LEU A 179 12.13 -15.42 12.40
C LEU A 179 13.23 -16.01 13.30
N ASN A 180 14.30 -15.26 13.59
CA ASN A 180 15.31 -15.66 14.55
C ASN A 180 14.75 -15.69 15.98
N ALA A 181 13.93 -14.70 16.35
CA ALA A 181 13.29 -14.66 17.66
C ALA A 181 12.37 -15.86 17.89
N ILE A 182 11.56 -16.25 16.91
CA ILE A 182 10.64 -17.41 17.01
C ILE A 182 11.41 -18.74 17.23
N GLN A 183 12.64 -18.85 16.76
CA GLN A 183 13.47 -20.04 16.99
C GLN A 183 13.94 -20.17 18.44
N ASN A 184 13.91 -19.08 19.20
CA ASN A 184 14.26 -19.14 20.64
C ASN A 184 13.08 -19.69 21.45
N PRO A 185 13.24 -20.83 22.16
CA PRO A 185 12.16 -21.42 22.96
C PRO A 185 11.62 -20.51 24.08
N THR A 186 12.41 -19.53 24.51
CA THR A 186 12.01 -18.58 25.57
C THR A 186 11.31 -17.34 25.03
N PHE A 187 11.21 -17.21 23.71
CA PHE A 187 10.56 -16.06 23.08
C PHE A 187 9.06 -16.10 23.29
N ASN A 188 8.50 -15.00 23.81
CA ASN A 188 7.07 -14.87 24.09
C ASN A 188 6.48 -13.67 23.32
N PRO A 189 5.64 -13.90 22.30
CA PRO A 189 4.97 -12.83 21.56
C PRO A 189 4.02 -12.03 22.45
N ILE A 190 3.92 -10.72 22.20
CA ILE A 190 3.17 -9.77 23.02
C ILE A 190 1.73 -9.66 22.51
N ALA A 191 0.73 -9.86 23.38
CA ALA A 191 -0.67 -9.67 23.06
C ALA A 191 -0.96 -8.20 22.70
N GLN A 192 -1.80 -7.99 21.67
CA GLN A 192 -2.21 -6.64 21.29
C GLN A 192 -3.26 -6.06 22.26
N ASP A 193 -3.11 -4.80 22.65
CA ASP A 193 -4.14 -4.05 23.36
C ASP A 193 -5.26 -3.63 22.40
N ASN A 194 -6.37 -4.36 22.40
CA ASN A 194 -7.49 -4.13 21.50
C ASN A 194 -8.22 -2.80 21.74
N THR A 195 -8.07 -2.16 22.91
CA THR A 195 -8.69 -0.85 23.19
C THR A 195 -8.05 0.27 22.39
N ARG A 196 -6.81 0.09 21.95
CA ARG A 196 -6.03 1.04 21.13
C ARG A 196 -6.11 0.76 19.64
N ALA A 197 -6.91 -0.22 19.22
CA ALA A 197 -6.99 -0.61 17.81
C ALA A 197 -7.71 0.43 16.97
N THR A 198 -7.11 0.75 15.81
CA THR A 198 -7.76 1.52 14.73
C THR A 198 -7.76 0.71 13.44
N PHE A 199 -8.59 1.11 12.47
CA PHE A 199 -8.79 0.35 11.26
C PHE A 199 -8.36 1.13 10.01
N ALA A 200 -7.80 0.41 9.05
CA ALA A 200 -7.40 0.92 7.74
C ALA A 200 -8.07 0.08 6.62
N PRO A 201 -9.36 0.30 6.37
CA PRO A 201 -10.10 -0.47 5.38
C PRO A 201 -9.54 -0.23 3.97
N LYS A 202 -9.89 -1.16 3.07
CA LYS A 202 -9.55 -1.04 1.65
C LYS A 202 -10.16 0.23 1.05
N ILE A 203 -9.34 1.00 0.35
CA ILE A 203 -9.75 2.25 -0.30
C ILE A 203 -10.45 1.93 -1.63
N SER A 204 -11.70 2.40 -1.79
CA SER A 204 -12.48 2.24 -3.00
C SER A 204 -12.07 3.27 -4.07
N LYS A 205 -12.45 3.00 -5.34
CA LYS A 205 -12.22 3.97 -6.43
C LYS A 205 -13.02 5.27 -6.25
N SER A 206 -14.21 5.19 -5.67
CA SER A 206 -15.06 6.36 -5.39
C SER A 206 -14.46 7.28 -4.34
N PHE A 207 -13.72 6.73 -3.38
CA PHE A 207 -13.00 7.51 -2.37
C PHE A 207 -11.99 8.49 -2.97
N GLY A 208 -11.47 8.22 -4.17
CA GLY A 208 -10.53 9.09 -4.88
C GLY A 208 -11.11 10.43 -5.35
N LYS A 209 -12.45 10.63 -5.38
CA LYS A 209 -13.05 11.93 -5.70
C LYS A 209 -12.65 12.96 -4.65
N ILE A 210 -12.10 14.10 -5.11
CA ILE A 210 -11.74 15.22 -4.23
C ILE A 210 -12.99 16.03 -3.94
N ASP A 211 -13.21 16.37 -2.67
CA ASP A 211 -14.15 17.38 -2.23
C ASP A 211 -13.36 18.66 -1.91
N TRP A 212 -13.50 19.68 -2.72
CA TRP A 212 -12.76 20.93 -2.54
C TRP A 212 -13.22 21.74 -1.32
N ARG A 213 -14.31 21.35 -0.67
CA ARG A 213 -14.78 21.92 0.61
C ARG A 213 -13.96 21.43 1.81
N ASP A 214 -13.14 20.38 1.61
CA ASP A 214 -12.15 19.97 2.60
C ASP A 214 -11.01 21.00 2.69
N SER A 215 -10.24 20.96 3.78
CA SER A 215 -9.05 21.80 3.90
C SER A 215 -7.97 21.39 2.91
N SER A 216 -7.14 22.36 2.52
CA SER A 216 -5.99 22.15 1.63
C SER A 216 -5.07 21.03 2.13
N GLN A 217 -4.86 20.95 3.46
CA GLN A 217 -4.06 19.90 4.10
C GLN A 217 -4.67 18.51 3.93
N LEU A 218 -5.98 18.36 4.12
CA LEU A 218 -6.67 17.06 3.94
C LEU A 218 -6.60 16.58 2.49
N ILE A 219 -6.86 17.48 1.55
CA ILE A 219 -6.79 17.17 0.11
C ILE A 219 -5.36 16.81 -0.29
N HIS A 220 -4.36 17.58 0.16
CA HIS A 220 -2.94 17.29 -0.10
C HIS A 220 -2.53 15.91 0.43
N SER A 221 -2.89 15.60 1.68
CA SER A 221 -2.61 14.30 2.29
C SER A 221 -3.28 13.15 1.53
N LYS A 222 -4.52 13.34 1.06
CA LYS A 222 -5.24 12.37 0.23
C LYS A 222 -4.52 12.14 -1.11
N ILE A 223 -4.06 13.21 -1.78
CA ILE A 223 -3.29 13.10 -3.02
C ILE A 223 -1.99 12.32 -2.77
N LYS A 224 -1.23 12.66 -1.75
CA LYS A 224 0.01 11.93 -1.37
C LYS A 224 -0.24 10.45 -1.11
N ALA A 225 -1.36 10.12 -0.48
CA ALA A 225 -1.67 8.75 -0.08
C ALA A 225 -2.13 7.85 -1.22
N ILE A 226 -2.92 8.37 -2.16
CA ILE A 226 -3.66 7.50 -3.09
C ILE A 226 -3.62 7.94 -4.56
N SER A 227 -2.83 8.97 -4.93
CA SER A 227 -2.78 9.47 -6.32
C SER A 227 -2.44 8.40 -7.36
N PHE A 228 -1.64 7.41 -7.00
CA PHE A 228 -1.28 6.31 -7.89
C PHE A 228 -2.32 5.19 -7.94
N SER A 229 -2.91 4.85 -6.79
CA SER A 229 -3.93 3.79 -6.67
C SER A 229 -4.77 3.99 -5.40
N PRO A 230 -6.08 4.07 -5.54
CA PRO A 230 -6.91 3.97 -6.76
C PRO A 230 -6.88 5.21 -7.66
N GLY A 231 -6.22 6.30 -7.24
CA GLY A 231 -6.09 7.58 -7.92
C GLY A 231 -7.01 8.64 -7.33
N THR A 232 -6.48 9.88 -7.20
CA THR A 232 -7.27 11.07 -6.86
C THR A 232 -7.75 11.76 -8.12
N PHE A 233 -8.96 12.29 -8.09
CA PHE A 233 -9.55 12.98 -9.23
C PHE A 233 -10.61 13.99 -8.83
N THR A 234 -10.81 14.95 -9.69
CA THR A 234 -11.98 15.82 -9.75
C THR A 234 -12.64 15.71 -11.13
N THR A 235 -13.76 16.41 -11.36
CA THR A 235 -14.43 16.47 -12.65
C THR A 235 -14.53 17.91 -13.15
N LEU A 236 -14.43 18.06 -14.46
CA LEU A 236 -14.58 19.33 -15.17
C LEU A 236 -15.36 19.09 -16.45
N LYS A 237 -16.52 19.73 -16.60
CA LYS A 237 -17.43 19.52 -17.72
C LYS A 237 -17.73 18.01 -17.93
N ARG A 238 -18.01 17.29 -16.84
CA ARG A 238 -18.29 15.84 -16.76
C ARG A 238 -17.11 14.93 -17.18
N LYS A 239 -15.93 15.47 -17.45
CA LYS A 239 -14.71 14.69 -17.74
C LYS A 239 -13.80 14.65 -16.53
N ARG A 240 -13.13 13.53 -16.34
CA ARG A 240 -12.26 13.32 -15.18
C ARG A 240 -10.90 13.99 -15.38
N LEU A 241 -10.47 14.73 -14.35
CA LEU A 241 -9.10 15.21 -14.20
C LEU A 241 -8.47 14.46 -13.02
N LYS A 242 -7.49 13.62 -13.28
CA LYS A 242 -6.68 12.99 -12.23
C LYS A 242 -5.63 13.97 -11.75
N ILE A 243 -5.37 13.94 -10.43
CA ILE A 243 -4.35 14.78 -9.80
C ILE A 243 -3.32 13.83 -9.17
N PHE A 244 -2.06 13.98 -9.57
CA PHE A 244 -0.98 13.10 -9.10
C PHE A 244 -0.12 13.76 -8.04
N GLU A 245 0.05 15.07 -8.14
CA GLU A 245 0.90 15.82 -7.23
C GLU A 245 0.33 17.20 -6.96
N SER A 246 0.49 17.66 -5.73
CA SER A 246 0.06 18.97 -5.26
C SER A 246 1.07 19.53 -4.26
N LYS A 247 0.99 20.83 -4.00
CA LYS A 247 1.82 21.52 -3.01
C LYS A 247 0.95 22.46 -2.17
N LEU A 248 1.17 22.44 -0.86
CA LEU A 248 0.51 23.39 0.05
C LEU A 248 1.02 24.79 -0.21
N THR A 249 0.13 25.77 -0.15
CA THR A 249 0.44 27.19 -0.15
C THR A 249 0.09 27.82 1.21
N LEU A 250 0.55 29.03 1.44
CA LEU A 250 0.16 29.83 2.61
C LEU A 250 -0.87 30.91 2.23
N ASP A 251 -1.21 31.00 0.93
CA ASP A 251 -2.13 32.00 0.43
C ASP A 251 -3.56 31.63 0.80
N LYS A 252 -4.24 32.55 1.49
CA LYS A 252 -5.68 32.42 1.76
C LYS A 252 -6.46 32.37 0.45
N SER A 253 -7.43 31.48 0.39
CA SER A 253 -8.33 31.36 -0.75
C SER A 253 -9.52 32.31 -0.55
N PRO A 254 -9.68 33.38 -1.34
CA PRO A 254 -10.87 34.21 -1.32
C PRO A 254 -12.02 33.65 -2.19
N GLY A 255 -11.71 32.63 -3.01
CA GLY A 255 -12.64 32.06 -4.00
C GLY A 255 -13.56 30.98 -3.43
N SER A 256 -14.50 30.54 -4.26
CA SER A 256 -15.36 29.41 -3.93
C SER A 256 -14.58 28.10 -3.98
N PRO A 257 -14.84 27.13 -3.07
CA PRO A 257 -14.19 25.82 -3.14
C PRO A 257 -14.33 25.17 -4.53
N GLY A 258 -13.20 24.74 -5.12
CA GLY A 258 -13.14 24.20 -6.46
C GLY A 258 -12.87 25.21 -7.58
N GLU A 259 -12.80 26.49 -7.26
CA GLU A 259 -12.34 27.51 -8.21
C GLU A 259 -10.85 27.33 -8.50
N ILE A 260 -10.51 27.24 -9.78
CA ILE A 260 -9.14 27.07 -10.26
C ILE A 260 -8.70 28.33 -11.01
N ILE A 261 -7.52 28.82 -10.64
CA ILE A 261 -6.89 29.98 -11.27
C ILE A 261 -5.41 29.73 -11.55
N CYS A 262 -4.86 30.53 -12.48
CA CYS A 262 -3.41 30.58 -12.67
C CYS A 262 -2.88 31.91 -12.09
N LYS A 263 -2.03 31.79 -11.03
CA LYS A 263 -1.41 32.94 -10.35
C LYS A 263 0.10 32.74 -10.32
N ASN A 264 0.87 33.70 -10.84
CA ASN A 264 2.33 33.63 -10.86
C ASN A 264 2.88 32.33 -11.51
N ASN A 265 2.34 31.91 -12.63
CA ASN A 265 2.66 30.65 -13.32
C ASN A 265 2.40 29.38 -12.47
N LYS A 266 1.55 29.45 -11.48
CA LYS A 266 1.10 28.33 -10.66
C LYS A 266 -0.39 28.14 -10.83
N VAL A 267 -0.80 26.90 -11.02
CA VAL A 267 -2.21 26.51 -11.06
C VAL A 267 -2.63 26.20 -9.64
N VAL A 268 -3.52 27.00 -9.07
CA VAL A 268 -4.02 26.85 -7.71
C VAL A 268 -5.52 26.66 -7.71
N VAL A 269 -6.00 25.88 -6.74
CA VAL A 269 -7.42 25.61 -6.54
C VAL A 269 -7.81 26.06 -5.14
N SER A 270 -8.95 26.72 -5.06
CA SER A 270 -9.55 27.15 -3.79
C SER A 270 -10.04 25.94 -3.01
N CYS A 271 -9.56 25.80 -1.77
CA CYS A 271 -10.09 24.88 -0.77
C CYS A 271 -10.91 25.64 0.28
N SER A 272 -11.36 24.97 1.35
CA SER A 272 -12.11 25.66 2.41
C SER A 272 -11.31 26.71 3.19
N ASP A 273 -9.98 26.61 3.17
CA ASP A 273 -9.05 27.43 3.95
C ASP A 273 -8.03 28.21 3.08
N LEU A 274 -7.23 27.47 2.33
CA LEU A 274 -6.11 28.00 1.57
C LEU A 274 -6.19 27.55 0.11
N TYR A 275 -5.36 28.13 -0.76
CA TYR A 275 -5.12 27.59 -2.07
C TYR A 275 -4.28 26.30 -2.00
N LEU A 276 -4.59 25.34 -2.86
CA LEU A 276 -3.76 24.15 -3.12
C LEU A 276 -3.17 24.26 -4.52
N GLU A 277 -1.84 24.28 -4.65
CA GLU A 277 -1.14 24.26 -5.93
C GLU A 277 -1.19 22.85 -6.53
N LEU A 278 -1.66 22.73 -7.77
CA LEU A 278 -1.59 21.52 -8.57
C LEU A 278 -0.28 21.48 -9.35
N ILE A 279 0.45 20.39 -9.26
CA ILE A 279 1.75 20.22 -9.94
C ILE A 279 1.58 19.35 -11.18
N GLU A 280 0.96 18.18 -11.03
CA GLU A 280 0.88 17.19 -12.09
C GLU A 280 -0.51 16.58 -12.19
N VAL A 281 -1.05 16.58 -13.42
CA VAL A 281 -2.42 16.17 -13.70
C VAL A 281 -2.53 15.31 -14.96
N GLN A 282 -3.67 14.64 -15.12
CA GLN A 282 -4.03 13.94 -16.34
C GLN A 282 -5.51 14.13 -16.63
N PHE A 283 -5.82 14.87 -17.68
CA PHE A 283 -7.19 14.98 -18.16
C PHE A 283 -7.60 13.71 -18.93
N GLU A 284 -8.87 13.38 -18.88
CA GLU A 284 -9.43 12.20 -19.54
C GLU A 284 -9.08 12.17 -21.04
N GLY A 285 -8.53 11.04 -21.51
CA GLY A 285 -8.08 10.85 -22.89
C GLY A 285 -6.75 11.52 -23.25
N LYS A 286 -6.08 12.20 -22.31
CA LYS A 286 -4.78 12.86 -22.52
C LYS A 286 -3.64 12.16 -21.76
N LYS A 287 -2.40 12.52 -22.08
CA LYS A 287 -1.21 12.12 -21.33
C LYS A 287 -1.12 12.89 -20.01
N ARG A 288 -0.37 12.35 -19.04
CA ARG A 288 0.04 13.01 -17.82
C ARG A 288 0.96 14.18 -18.16
N MET A 289 0.75 15.35 -17.55
CA MET A 289 1.46 16.58 -17.85
C MET A 289 1.47 17.54 -16.65
N SER A 290 2.26 18.61 -16.71
CA SER A 290 2.22 19.66 -15.70
C SER A 290 0.83 20.30 -15.65
N ALA A 291 0.39 20.72 -14.46
CA ALA A 291 -0.88 21.42 -14.29
C ALA A 291 -0.89 22.75 -15.08
N LEU A 292 0.28 23.41 -15.20
CA LEU A 292 0.42 24.66 -15.92
C LEU A 292 0.21 24.49 -17.42
N ASP A 293 0.83 23.47 -18.04
CA ASP A 293 0.64 23.19 -19.47
C ASP A 293 -0.80 22.79 -19.76
N TRP A 294 -1.39 21.96 -18.88
CA TRP A 294 -2.79 21.60 -18.99
C TRP A 294 -3.72 22.82 -18.92
N PHE A 295 -3.47 23.76 -17.99
CA PHE A 295 -4.27 24.97 -17.81
C PHE A 295 -4.15 25.90 -19.03
N ARG A 296 -2.93 26.18 -19.50
CA ARG A 296 -2.66 27.03 -20.68
C ARG A 296 -3.28 26.49 -21.96
N GLY A 297 -3.28 25.18 -22.16
CA GLY A 297 -3.88 24.54 -23.33
C GLY A 297 -5.41 24.62 -23.40
N ARG A 298 -6.08 25.30 -22.44
CA ARG A 298 -7.54 25.42 -22.39
C ARG A 298 -8.09 26.70 -23.00
N ASN A 299 -7.25 27.69 -23.27
CA ASN A 299 -7.64 29.04 -23.77
C ASN A 299 -8.70 29.72 -22.87
N GLU A 300 -8.75 29.38 -21.58
CA GLU A 300 -9.65 30.02 -20.61
C GLU A 300 -8.81 31.03 -19.82
N GLU A 301 -8.92 32.32 -20.14
CA GLU A 301 -8.16 33.42 -19.53
C GLU A 301 -8.60 33.71 -18.07
N ALA A 302 -9.85 33.42 -17.75
CA ALA A 302 -10.40 33.59 -16.42
C ALA A 302 -10.48 32.23 -15.67
N GLY A 303 -10.43 32.29 -14.32
CA GLY A 303 -10.65 31.11 -13.49
C GLY A 303 -12.01 30.44 -13.78
N PHE A 304 -12.07 29.14 -13.57
CA PHE A 304 -13.28 28.34 -13.72
C PHE A 304 -13.43 27.37 -12.55
N ASN A 305 -14.60 26.78 -12.40
CA ASN A 305 -14.89 25.85 -11.30
C ASN A 305 -14.85 24.40 -11.77
N PHE A 306 -14.35 23.51 -10.91
CA PHE A 306 -14.60 22.09 -11.04
C PHE A 306 -16.07 21.75 -10.79
N ASP A 307 -16.53 20.66 -11.37
CA ASP A 307 -17.90 20.18 -11.14
C ASP A 307 -18.08 19.81 -9.65
N LYS A 308 -19.23 20.14 -9.07
CA LYS A 308 -19.57 19.83 -7.67
C LYS A 308 -19.79 18.34 -7.42
#